data_4a0d996120e7ef9c4fa1c3e9a6a05723
#
_entry.id   4a0d996120e7ef9c4fa1c3e9a6a05723
#
_cell.length_a   1.000
_cell.length_b   1.000
_cell.length_c   1.000
_cell.angle_alpha   90.00
_cell.angle_beta   90.00
_cell.angle_gamma   90.00
#
_symmetry.space_group_name_H-M   'P 1'
#
loop_
_entity.id
_entity.type
_entity.pdbx_description
1 polymer ?
#
loop_
_entity_poly.entity_id
_entity_poly.type
_entity_poly.pdbx_seq_one_letter_code
_entity_poly.pdbx_strand_id
1 'polypeptide(L)'
;MKRREFLAMAGVAVAGAAMPESKVSATPLGLPFGYQAWELAPDMMKDWDGTLKAMKGYGYSYIDLNQVSPYTDRPAADLKASFASHGFTFSNALWSYQAFANTFDKTVADSLTLGLSTIVCSPRPRLRTSDDWKSFAEELNKYGERTKAAKLQLGYHNHEIEFVKTPQGDVPWDIVMQSTDPALVRFQLDVGNCAFGGGSPYEYLAKYPARYYGVHVKDLKPGKAAVPVGSGDFDWKRIFTLVKAANIRNIVAEVGAYAVSTLQGQPLAPPDYSVLELYKRSADFLKAYSDV
;
A
#
# COMPACT_ATOMS: atom_id res chain seq x y z
N MET A 1 25.54 11.51 -63.88
CA MET A 1 25.95 10.27 -63.24
C MET A 1 24.91 9.96 -62.14
N LYS A 2 24.36 8.79 -62.20
CA LYS A 2 23.06 8.41 -61.57
C LYS A 2 23.17 8.04 -60.11
N ARG A 3 22.31 8.61 -59.27
CA ARG A 3 22.01 8.21 -57.89
C ARG A 3 21.38 6.83 -57.82
N ARG A 4 22.15 5.75 -57.86
CA ARG A 4 21.63 4.38 -57.67
C ARG A 4 22.80 3.44 -57.48
N GLU A 5 23.36 3.38 -56.28
CA GLU A 5 24.25 2.29 -55.80
C GLU A 5 24.73 2.59 -54.39
N PHE A 6 23.79 2.52 -53.42
CA PHE A 6 24.19 2.46 -52.01
C PHE A 6 23.02 1.93 -51.16
N LEU A 7 22.58 0.72 -51.46
CA LEU A 7 21.66 -0.01 -50.57
C LEU A 7 21.79 -1.51 -50.84
N ALA A 8 22.89 -2.05 -50.41
CA ALA A 8 23.03 -3.51 -50.22
C ALA A 8 24.16 -3.77 -49.26
N MET A 9 23.89 -3.74 -47.98
CA MET A 9 24.67 -4.53 -47.01
C MET A 9 23.95 -4.63 -45.65
N ALA A 10 23.84 -5.90 -45.22
CA ALA A 10 23.66 -6.38 -43.87
C ALA A 10 22.24 -6.23 -43.28
N GLY A 11 21.33 -7.05 -43.70
CA GLY A 11 20.28 -7.58 -42.86
C GLY A 11 20.88 -8.55 -41.85
N VAL A 12 21.25 -8.08 -40.67
CA VAL A 12 21.46 -8.96 -39.52
C VAL A 12 20.08 -9.30 -38.98
N ALA A 13 19.63 -10.53 -39.25
CA ALA A 13 18.47 -11.09 -38.58
C ALA A 13 18.84 -11.26 -37.09
N VAL A 14 18.41 -10.31 -36.26
CA VAL A 14 18.35 -10.54 -34.82
C VAL A 14 17.24 -11.57 -34.59
N ALA A 15 17.64 -12.81 -34.40
CA ALA A 15 16.74 -13.81 -33.85
C ALA A 15 16.31 -13.34 -32.48
N GLY A 16 15.11 -12.76 -32.41
CA GLY A 16 14.45 -12.43 -31.17
C GLY A 16 14.24 -13.73 -30.39
N ALA A 17 15.07 -14.00 -29.39
CA ALA A 17 14.76 -14.99 -28.40
C ALA A 17 13.44 -14.59 -27.77
N ALA A 18 12.36 -15.30 -28.11
CA ALA A 18 11.08 -15.18 -27.42
C ALA A 18 11.36 -15.46 -25.94
N MET A 19 11.29 -14.43 -25.12
CA MET A 19 11.25 -14.63 -23.68
C MET A 19 10.07 -15.57 -23.39
N PRO A 20 10.24 -16.57 -22.55
CA PRO A 20 9.11 -17.42 -22.18
C PRO A 20 8.04 -16.51 -21.60
N GLU A 21 6.85 -16.56 -22.19
CA GLU A 21 5.66 -15.94 -21.59
C GLU A 21 5.53 -16.51 -20.17
N SER A 22 5.93 -15.72 -19.18
CA SER A 22 5.58 -16.02 -17.81
C SER A 22 4.07 -16.09 -17.78
N LYS A 23 3.50 -17.27 -17.50
CA LYS A 23 2.08 -17.42 -17.23
C LYS A 23 1.78 -16.41 -16.12
N VAL A 24 1.21 -15.27 -16.49
CA VAL A 24 0.69 -14.30 -15.53
C VAL A 24 -0.37 -15.07 -14.77
N SER A 25 -0.06 -15.41 -13.52
CA SER A 25 -1.03 -15.99 -12.60
C SER A 25 -2.24 -15.06 -12.59
N ALA A 26 -3.44 -15.61 -12.70
CA ALA A 26 -4.66 -14.83 -12.56
C ALA A 26 -4.58 -14.08 -11.23
N THR A 27 -4.60 -12.75 -11.30
CA THR A 27 -4.48 -11.85 -10.15
C THR A 27 -5.59 -10.82 -10.28
N PRO A 28 -6.00 -10.15 -9.19
CA PRO A 28 -7.02 -9.12 -9.30
C PRO A 28 -6.63 -8.11 -10.36
N LEU A 29 -7.52 -7.87 -11.32
CA LEU A 29 -7.29 -6.92 -12.42
C LEU A 29 -6.09 -7.24 -13.33
N GLY A 30 -5.54 -8.46 -13.28
CA GLY A 30 -4.30 -8.79 -14.00
C GLY A 30 -3.05 -8.07 -13.49
N LEU A 31 -3.08 -7.54 -12.25
CA LEU A 31 -2.00 -6.79 -11.64
C LEU A 31 -1.26 -7.63 -10.60
N PRO A 32 0.06 -7.43 -10.42
CA PRO A 32 0.75 -7.96 -9.27
C PRO A 32 0.18 -7.36 -7.97
N PHE A 33 0.28 -8.09 -6.87
CA PHE A 33 -0.13 -7.60 -5.56
C PHE A 33 1.03 -7.69 -4.56
N GLY A 34 0.97 -6.82 -3.55
CA GLY A 34 1.94 -6.73 -2.48
C GLY A 34 1.34 -7.07 -1.12
N TYR A 35 2.17 -6.92 -0.11
CA TYR A 35 1.76 -7.07 1.29
C TYR A 35 2.28 -5.92 2.15
N GLN A 36 1.54 -5.61 3.20
CA GLN A 36 1.95 -4.70 4.25
C GLN A 36 2.90 -5.42 5.22
N ALA A 37 4.01 -4.80 5.55
CA ALA A 37 5.08 -5.47 6.28
C ALA A 37 4.91 -5.44 7.81
N TRP A 38 4.01 -4.62 8.35
CA TRP A 38 3.87 -4.39 9.80
C TRP A 38 3.65 -5.68 10.57
N GLU A 39 2.65 -6.48 10.17
CA GLU A 39 2.24 -7.67 10.89
C GLU A 39 3.28 -8.79 10.83
N LEU A 40 4.17 -8.76 9.84
CA LEU A 40 5.24 -9.75 9.67
C LEU A 40 6.49 -9.43 10.50
N ALA A 41 6.56 -8.28 11.17
CA ALA A 41 7.75 -7.89 11.93
C ALA A 41 8.19 -8.96 12.96
N PRO A 42 7.30 -9.61 13.73
CA PRO A 42 7.70 -10.69 14.64
C PRO A 42 8.23 -11.94 13.91
N ASP A 43 7.62 -12.32 12.77
CA ASP A 43 8.08 -13.45 11.97
C ASP A 43 9.44 -13.16 11.32
N MET A 44 9.64 -11.93 10.84
CA MET A 44 10.92 -11.44 10.31
C MET A 44 12.04 -11.44 11.36
N MET A 45 11.74 -11.05 12.60
CA MET A 45 12.71 -11.13 13.69
C MET A 45 13.10 -12.59 14.02
N LYS A 46 12.16 -13.50 13.89
CA LYS A 46 12.37 -14.91 14.19
C LYS A 46 13.12 -15.63 13.07
N ASP A 47 12.72 -15.43 11.82
CA ASP A 47 13.30 -16.05 10.64
C ASP A 47 13.10 -15.16 9.41
N TRP A 48 14.07 -14.29 9.18
CA TRP A 48 14.03 -13.31 8.08
C TRP A 48 13.94 -13.98 6.71
N ASP A 49 14.85 -14.89 6.40
CA ASP A 49 14.91 -15.51 5.08
C ASP A 49 13.75 -16.48 4.84
N GLY A 50 13.37 -17.26 5.85
CA GLY A 50 12.23 -18.16 5.78
C GLY A 50 10.91 -17.40 5.56
N THR A 51 10.73 -16.28 6.24
CA THR A 51 9.54 -15.41 6.05
C THR A 51 9.49 -14.86 4.63
N LEU A 52 10.59 -14.30 4.11
CA LEU A 52 10.63 -13.78 2.73
C LEU A 52 10.39 -14.88 1.70
N LYS A 53 10.98 -16.06 1.86
CA LYS A 53 10.75 -17.21 0.98
C LYS A 53 9.28 -17.65 1.01
N ALA A 54 8.66 -17.69 2.19
CA ALA A 54 7.25 -18.02 2.33
C ALA A 54 6.36 -17.01 1.59
N MET A 55 6.56 -15.71 1.84
CA MET A 55 5.79 -14.64 1.20
C MET A 55 5.95 -14.66 -0.33
N LYS A 56 7.18 -14.91 -0.82
CA LYS A 56 7.42 -15.07 -2.26
C LYS A 56 6.72 -16.29 -2.83
N GLY A 57 6.78 -17.42 -2.12
CA GLY A 57 6.07 -18.66 -2.47
C GLY A 57 4.55 -18.50 -2.52
N TYR A 58 3.98 -17.60 -1.73
CA TYR A 58 2.54 -17.28 -1.78
C TYR A 58 2.17 -16.43 -3.01
N GLY A 59 3.14 -15.79 -3.69
CA GLY A 59 2.93 -15.04 -4.93
C GLY A 59 2.97 -13.52 -4.77
N TYR A 60 3.32 -13.02 -3.60
CA TYR A 60 3.53 -11.59 -3.41
C TYR A 60 4.71 -11.07 -4.22
N SER A 61 4.59 -9.86 -4.77
CA SER A 61 5.58 -9.29 -5.70
C SER A 61 6.30 -8.08 -5.13
N TYR A 62 5.65 -7.30 -4.27
CA TYR A 62 6.20 -6.09 -3.69
C TYR A 62 5.72 -5.88 -2.25
N ILE A 63 6.33 -4.92 -1.59
CA ILE A 63 6.16 -4.65 -0.17
C ILE A 63 5.72 -3.20 0.02
N ASP A 64 4.71 -3.02 0.84
CA ASP A 64 4.40 -1.77 1.51
C ASP A 64 5.15 -1.79 2.85
N LEU A 65 6.25 -1.04 2.91
CA LEU A 65 7.15 -1.08 4.04
C LEU A 65 6.63 -0.23 5.19
N ASN A 66 6.78 -0.72 6.41
CA ASN A 66 6.52 0.06 7.61
C ASN A 66 7.82 0.37 8.36
N GLN A 67 7.89 1.54 8.97
CA GLN A 67 9.07 2.02 9.67
C GLN A 67 9.09 1.55 11.13
N VAL A 68 9.28 0.25 11.31
CA VAL A 68 9.40 -0.42 12.61
C VAL A 68 10.53 -1.44 12.60
N SER A 69 11.03 -1.82 13.78
CA SER A 69 11.94 -2.97 13.93
C SER A 69 11.23 -4.24 13.39
N PRO A 70 11.95 -5.13 12.69
CA PRO A 70 13.38 -5.12 12.41
C PRO A 70 13.80 -4.36 11.15
N TYR A 71 12.88 -3.70 10.46
CA TYR A 71 13.17 -3.02 9.19
C TYR A 71 14.03 -1.76 9.40
N THR A 72 13.74 -1.00 10.47
CA THR A 72 14.51 0.22 10.83
C THR A 72 15.88 -0.07 11.41
N ASP A 73 16.15 -1.32 11.82
CA ASP A 73 17.44 -1.73 12.39
C ASP A 73 18.51 -1.95 11.32
N ARG A 74 18.14 -1.87 10.04
CA ARG A 74 19.01 -2.07 8.89
C ARG A 74 19.17 -0.79 8.08
N PRO A 75 20.37 -0.50 7.56
CA PRO A 75 20.53 0.55 6.57
C PRO A 75 19.62 0.31 5.35
N ALA A 76 19.09 1.38 4.76
CA ALA A 76 18.16 1.28 3.62
C ALA A 76 18.73 0.48 2.44
N ALA A 77 20.05 0.60 2.17
CA ALA A 77 20.72 -0.15 1.11
C ALA A 77 20.75 -1.66 1.40
N ASP A 78 21.04 -2.05 2.64
CA ASP A 78 21.09 -3.46 3.05
C ASP A 78 19.69 -4.07 3.05
N LEU A 79 18.70 -3.29 3.52
CA LEU A 79 17.30 -3.67 3.47
C LEU A 79 16.87 -3.93 2.03
N LYS A 80 17.15 -3.00 1.12
CA LYS A 80 16.87 -3.16 -0.31
C LYS A 80 17.52 -4.40 -0.91
N ALA A 81 18.80 -4.60 -0.65
CA ALA A 81 19.55 -5.75 -1.17
C ALA A 81 18.96 -7.07 -0.67
N SER A 82 18.62 -7.15 0.61
CA SER A 82 18.01 -8.32 1.22
C SER A 82 16.66 -8.67 0.60
N PHE A 83 15.76 -7.70 0.42
CA PHE A 83 14.46 -7.95 -0.22
C PHE A 83 14.62 -8.30 -1.71
N ALA A 84 15.52 -7.61 -2.42
CA ALA A 84 15.77 -7.85 -3.83
C ALA A 84 16.35 -9.27 -4.09
N SER A 85 17.20 -9.79 -3.19
CA SER A 85 17.72 -11.17 -3.28
C SER A 85 16.63 -12.24 -3.19
N HIS A 86 15.47 -11.90 -2.62
CA HIS A 86 14.28 -12.75 -2.57
C HIS A 86 13.25 -12.40 -3.67
N GLY A 87 13.61 -11.50 -4.60
CA GLY A 87 12.76 -11.12 -5.74
C GLY A 87 11.63 -10.15 -5.39
N PHE A 88 11.79 -9.33 -4.34
CA PHE A 88 10.85 -8.28 -3.97
C PHE A 88 11.34 -6.90 -4.38
N THR A 89 10.37 -6.02 -4.65
CA THR A 89 10.54 -4.57 -4.74
C THR A 89 9.69 -3.89 -3.66
N PHE A 90 9.89 -2.59 -3.48
CA PHE A 90 9.03 -1.80 -2.60
C PHE A 90 8.04 -0.98 -3.42
N SER A 91 6.79 -0.89 -2.98
CA SER A 91 5.79 -0.01 -3.59
C SER A 91 5.79 1.38 -2.96
N ASN A 92 5.83 1.42 -1.65
CA ASN A 92 5.87 2.62 -0.83
C ASN A 92 6.42 2.27 0.57
N ALA A 93 6.62 3.29 1.39
CA ALA A 93 6.91 3.12 2.81
C ALA A 93 6.10 4.12 3.64
N LEU A 94 5.52 3.63 4.72
CA LEU A 94 4.83 4.43 5.73
C LEU A 94 5.86 4.93 6.76
N TRP A 95 6.08 6.25 6.75
CA TRP A 95 6.95 6.95 7.67
C TRP A 95 6.14 7.64 8.77
N SER A 96 6.67 7.69 9.98
CA SER A 96 6.03 8.43 11.06
C SER A 96 5.95 9.92 10.74
N TYR A 97 4.94 10.61 11.29
CA TYR A 97 4.88 12.07 11.23
C TYR A 97 6.20 12.74 11.71
N GLN A 98 6.81 12.19 12.78
CA GLN A 98 8.08 12.70 13.32
C GLN A 98 9.23 12.59 12.32
N ALA A 99 9.24 11.58 11.45
CA ALA A 99 10.24 11.45 10.41
C ALA A 99 10.14 12.61 9.40
N PHE A 100 8.92 12.99 9.03
CA PHE A 100 8.68 14.16 8.18
C PHE A 100 9.00 15.47 8.88
N ALA A 101 8.65 15.61 10.17
CA ALA A 101 8.86 16.84 10.91
C ALA A 101 10.33 17.09 11.29
N ASN A 102 11.08 16.06 11.64
CA ASN A 102 12.40 16.19 12.28
C ASN A 102 13.56 15.70 11.42
N THR A 103 13.33 14.74 10.52
CA THR A 103 14.39 14.07 9.75
C THR A 103 14.03 13.94 8.26
N PHE A 104 13.33 14.93 7.71
CA PHE A 104 12.80 14.90 6.35
C PHE A 104 13.84 14.51 5.28
N ASP A 105 15.02 15.14 5.30
CA ASP A 105 16.04 14.91 4.28
C ASP A 105 16.59 13.47 4.35
N LYS A 106 16.74 12.93 5.55
CA LYS A 106 17.11 11.52 5.74
C LYS A 106 15.99 10.60 5.26
N THR A 107 14.73 10.92 5.59
CA THR A 107 13.55 10.16 5.14
C THR A 107 13.48 10.09 3.62
N VAL A 108 13.74 11.20 2.94
CA VAL A 108 13.82 11.26 1.46
C VAL A 108 15.01 10.44 0.93
N ALA A 109 16.20 10.60 1.52
CA ALA A 109 17.39 9.86 1.08
C ALA A 109 17.22 8.34 1.21
N ASP A 110 16.70 7.87 2.34
CA ASP A 110 16.41 6.46 2.56
C ASP A 110 15.35 5.94 1.58
N SER A 111 14.31 6.73 1.32
CA SER A 111 13.24 6.39 0.38
C SER A 111 13.77 6.24 -1.05
N LEU A 112 14.63 7.15 -1.50
CA LEU A 112 15.29 7.07 -2.80
C LEU A 112 16.25 5.86 -2.87
N THR A 113 16.98 5.57 -1.80
CA THR A 113 17.84 4.38 -1.69
C THR A 113 17.04 3.09 -1.83
N LEU A 114 15.89 3.00 -1.16
CA LEU A 114 14.94 1.88 -1.31
C LEU A 114 14.37 1.77 -2.72
N GLY A 115 14.41 2.85 -3.51
CA GLY A 115 13.85 2.90 -4.86
C GLY A 115 12.35 3.20 -4.89
N LEU A 116 11.85 3.86 -3.86
CA LEU A 116 10.45 4.26 -3.79
C LEU A 116 10.14 5.37 -4.80
N SER A 117 8.91 5.36 -5.30
CA SER A 117 8.30 6.49 -6.02
C SER A 117 7.30 7.25 -5.16
N THR A 118 6.80 6.60 -4.10
CA THR A 118 5.81 7.15 -3.18
C THR A 118 6.29 6.94 -1.74
N ILE A 119 6.20 7.99 -0.94
CA ILE A 119 6.42 7.92 0.52
C ILE A 119 5.15 8.36 1.23
N VAL A 120 4.80 7.67 2.30
CA VAL A 120 3.52 7.85 2.99
C VAL A 120 3.77 8.47 4.36
N CYS A 121 3.05 9.54 4.67
CA CYS A 121 3.09 10.18 5.98
C CYS A 121 1.99 9.60 6.88
N SER A 122 2.37 9.19 8.09
CA SER A 122 1.40 8.84 9.14
C SER A 122 0.69 10.08 9.69
N PRO A 123 -0.50 9.95 10.29
CA PRO A 123 -1.18 11.06 10.94
C PRO A 123 -0.33 11.72 12.02
N ARG A 124 -0.47 13.03 12.16
CA ARG A 124 0.07 13.76 13.29
C ARG A 124 -0.63 13.29 14.59
N PRO A 125 0.12 13.07 15.68
CA PRO A 125 -0.51 12.71 16.94
C PRO A 125 -1.51 13.79 17.43
N ARG A 126 -2.58 13.35 18.09
CA ARG A 126 -3.58 14.20 18.77
C ARG A 126 -4.46 15.04 17.85
N LEU A 127 -4.71 14.59 16.62
CA LEU A 127 -5.73 15.17 15.77
C LEU A 127 -7.11 14.83 16.33
N ARG A 128 -7.90 15.84 16.72
CA ARG A 128 -9.21 15.66 17.37
C ARG A 128 -10.32 16.50 16.76
N THR A 129 -10.02 17.75 16.42
CA THR A 129 -11.00 18.72 15.92
C THR A 129 -10.88 18.87 14.40
N SER A 130 -11.92 19.41 13.77
CA SER A 130 -11.89 19.72 12.34
C SER A 130 -10.73 20.65 11.98
N ASP A 131 -10.38 21.59 12.86
CA ASP A 131 -9.28 22.53 12.62
C ASP A 131 -7.91 21.86 12.76
N ASP A 132 -7.75 20.87 13.67
CA ASP A 132 -6.54 20.05 13.71
C ASP A 132 -6.31 19.34 12.38
N TRP A 133 -7.36 18.75 11.81
CA TRP A 133 -7.29 18.04 10.54
C TRP A 133 -7.03 18.95 9.34
N LYS A 134 -7.62 20.17 9.33
CA LYS A 134 -7.31 21.18 8.31
C LYS A 134 -5.85 21.62 8.39
N SER A 135 -5.37 21.92 9.60
CA SER A 135 -3.97 22.28 9.83
C SER A 135 -3.02 21.15 9.38
N PHE A 136 -3.37 19.90 9.66
CA PHE A 136 -2.58 18.75 9.20
C PHE A 136 -2.60 18.61 7.66
N ALA A 137 -3.72 18.88 7.00
CA ALA A 137 -3.80 18.90 5.54
C ALA A 137 -2.89 19.96 4.92
N GLU A 138 -2.78 21.14 5.55
CA GLU A 138 -1.82 22.18 5.14
C GLU A 138 -0.36 21.71 5.30
N GLU A 139 -0.04 20.99 6.37
CA GLU A 139 1.27 20.39 6.57
C GLU A 139 1.57 19.34 5.49
N LEU A 140 0.59 18.50 5.14
CA LEU A 140 0.72 17.54 4.04
C LEU A 140 0.99 18.23 2.70
N ASN A 141 0.35 19.36 2.40
CA ASN A 141 0.66 20.14 1.20
C ASN A 141 2.12 20.61 1.19
N LYS A 142 2.62 21.16 2.31
CA LYS A 142 4.03 21.58 2.45
C LYS A 142 5.00 20.41 2.28
N TYR A 143 4.70 19.24 2.86
CA TYR A 143 5.51 18.04 2.65
C TYR A 143 5.40 17.56 1.20
N GLY A 144 4.24 17.66 0.57
CA GLY A 144 4.02 17.32 -0.82
C GLY A 144 4.87 18.16 -1.79
N GLU A 145 5.00 19.47 -1.54
CA GLU A 145 5.91 20.33 -2.31
C GLU A 145 7.37 19.86 -2.18
N ARG A 146 7.81 19.57 -0.96
CA ARG A 146 9.19 19.11 -0.69
C ARG A 146 9.47 17.74 -1.29
N THR A 147 8.54 16.78 -1.19
CA THR A 147 8.71 15.45 -1.78
C THR A 147 8.70 15.52 -3.30
N LYS A 148 7.85 16.35 -3.90
CA LYS A 148 7.81 16.59 -5.34
C LYS A 148 9.15 17.16 -5.87
N ALA A 149 9.76 18.09 -5.12
CA ALA A 149 11.10 18.60 -5.45
C ALA A 149 12.16 17.49 -5.47
N ALA A 150 12.01 16.48 -4.62
CA ALA A 150 12.84 15.27 -4.57
C ALA A 150 12.41 14.18 -5.58
N LYS A 151 11.44 14.45 -6.48
CA LYS A 151 10.86 13.50 -7.44
C LYS A 151 10.15 12.31 -6.81
N LEU A 152 9.60 12.49 -5.62
CA LEU A 152 8.76 11.53 -4.91
C LEU A 152 7.33 12.05 -4.85
N GLN A 153 6.36 11.13 -4.86
CA GLN A 153 4.97 11.42 -4.57
C GLN A 153 4.74 11.32 -3.06
N LEU A 154 4.08 12.32 -2.47
CA LEU A 154 3.56 12.16 -1.11
C LEU A 154 2.26 11.34 -1.15
N GLY A 155 2.23 10.28 -0.35
CA GLY A 155 1.05 9.49 -0.05
C GLY A 155 0.51 9.77 1.35
N TYR A 156 -0.77 9.50 1.54
CA TYR A 156 -1.41 9.43 2.85
C TYR A 156 -2.26 8.15 2.94
N HIS A 157 -2.14 7.42 4.05
CA HIS A 157 -2.84 6.17 4.32
C HIS A 157 -3.74 6.35 5.53
N ASN A 158 -4.98 5.84 5.45
CA ASN A 158 -5.92 5.94 6.56
C ASN A 158 -5.81 4.79 7.56
N HIS A 159 -6.14 5.13 8.78
CA HIS A 159 -6.60 4.19 9.80
C HIS A 159 -8.12 4.38 10.02
N GLU A 160 -8.64 3.89 11.13
CA GLU A 160 -10.06 4.05 11.47
C GLU A 160 -10.43 5.47 11.90
N ILE A 161 -9.48 6.18 12.51
CA ILE A 161 -9.73 7.49 13.12
C ILE A 161 -10.16 8.55 12.10
N GLU A 162 -9.73 8.42 10.85
CA GLU A 162 -10.08 9.33 9.76
C GLU A 162 -11.56 9.26 9.36
N PHE A 163 -12.26 8.21 9.78
CA PHE A 163 -13.69 8.01 9.49
C PHE A 163 -14.59 8.23 10.71
N VAL A 164 -14.00 8.41 11.90
CA VAL A 164 -14.73 8.81 13.10
C VAL A 164 -14.96 10.31 13.08
N LYS A 165 -16.23 10.73 13.19
CA LYS A 165 -16.60 12.15 13.16
C LYS A 165 -15.91 12.93 14.27
N THR A 166 -15.42 14.11 13.93
CA THR A 166 -14.93 15.09 14.89
C THR A 166 -16.07 15.60 15.81
N PRO A 167 -15.76 16.28 16.91
CA PRO A 167 -16.77 16.92 17.74
C PRO A 167 -17.64 17.95 16.97
N GLN A 168 -17.16 18.49 15.84
CA GLN A 168 -17.88 19.39 14.96
C GLN A 168 -18.80 18.65 13.96
N GLY A 169 -18.72 17.32 13.89
CA GLY A 169 -19.53 16.49 13.02
C GLY A 169 -18.91 16.19 11.66
N ASP A 170 -17.74 16.74 11.34
CA ASP A 170 -17.02 16.52 10.09
C ASP A 170 -16.31 15.14 10.11
N VAL A 171 -16.16 14.54 8.93
CA VAL A 171 -15.34 13.33 8.76
C VAL A 171 -13.92 13.75 8.38
N PRO A 172 -12.91 13.39 9.18
CA PRO A 172 -11.51 13.75 8.93
C PRO A 172 -11.00 13.39 7.55
N TRP A 173 -11.37 12.22 7.04
CA TRP A 173 -10.98 11.80 5.68
C TRP A 173 -11.45 12.79 4.61
N ASP A 174 -12.70 13.26 4.71
CA ASP A 174 -13.23 14.28 3.79
C ASP A 174 -12.47 15.61 3.93
N ILE A 175 -12.13 16.02 5.16
CA ILE A 175 -11.32 17.23 5.38
C ILE A 175 -9.98 17.13 4.67
N VAL A 176 -9.23 16.04 4.88
CA VAL A 176 -7.89 15.87 4.28
C VAL A 176 -7.99 15.76 2.76
N MET A 177 -8.97 15.02 2.23
CA MET A 177 -9.21 14.90 0.78
C MET A 177 -9.50 16.23 0.10
N GLN A 178 -10.28 17.12 0.75
CA GLN A 178 -10.72 18.40 0.19
C GLN A 178 -9.70 19.52 0.41
N SER A 179 -8.91 19.43 1.48
CA SER A 179 -7.95 20.48 1.86
C SER A 179 -6.54 20.26 1.34
N THR A 180 -6.27 19.11 0.68
CA THR A 180 -4.98 18.83 0.08
C THR A 180 -5.00 19.00 -1.44
N ASP A 181 -3.89 19.55 -1.98
CA ASP A 181 -3.70 19.66 -3.43
C ASP A 181 -3.53 18.27 -4.08
N PRO A 182 -4.37 17.89 -5.05
CA PRO A 182 -4.29 16.63 -5.75
C PRO A 182 -2.99 16.41 -6.55
N ALA A 183 -2.26 17.49 -6.87
CA ALA A 183 -0.95 17.42 -7.51
C ALA A 183 0.20 17.15 -6.54
N LEU A 184 -0.05 17.29 -5.23
CA LEU A 184 0.92 17.14 -4.16
C LEU A 184 0.69 15.88 -3.33
N VAL A 185 -0.58 15.58 -2.99
CA VAL A 185 -0.95 14.50 -2.07
C VAL A 185 -1.87 13.49 -2.76
N ARG A 186 -1.49 12.24 -2.75
CA ARG A 186 -2.28 11.10 -3.22
C ARG A 186 -2.61 10.18 -2.04
N PHE A 187 -3.60 9.32 -2.20
CA PHE A 187 -4.13 8.55 -1.09
C PHE A 187 -4.05 7.03 -1.36
N GLN A 188 -3.83 6.28 -0.30
CA GLN A 188 -4.01 4.84 -0.26
C GLN A 188 -5.19 4.55 0.68
N LEU A 189 -6.26 3.97 0.15
CA LEU A 189 -7.40 3.61 0.97
C LEU A 189 -7.19 2.21 1.55
N ASP A 190 -7.12 2.10 2.87
CA ASP A 190 -7.37 0.84 3.55
C ASP A 190 -8.88 0.65 3.69
N VAL A 191 -9.41 -0.34 2.96
CA VAL A 191 -10.86 -0.59 2.93
C VAL A 191 -11.39 -1.13 4.25
N GLY A 192 -10.57 -1.91 4.97
CA GLY A 192 -10.90 -2.46 6.28
C GLY A 192 -10.93 -1.37 7.34
N ASN A 193 -9.87 -0.57 7.47
CA ASN A 193 -9.82 0.53 8.42
C ASN A 193 -10.90 1.57 8.14
N CYS A 194 -11.22 1.84 6.86
CA CYS A 194 -12.33 2.70 6.48
C CYS A 194 -13.67 2.21 7.08
N ALA A 195 -14.00 0.94 6.84
CA ALA A 195 -15.23 0.36 7.37
C ALA A 195 -15.22 0.24 8.89
N PHE A 196 -14.06 -0.05 9.48
CA PHE A 196 -13.88 -0.14 10.93
C PHE A 196 -14.16 1.20 11.62
N GLY A 197 -13.77 2.31 11.00
CA GLY A 197 -14.08 3.67 11.48
C GLY A 197 -15.52 4.13 11.17
N GLY A 198 -16.33 3.30 10.52
CA GLY A 198 -17.72 3.62 10.16
C GLY A 198 -17.91 4.24 8.78
N GLY A 199 -16.85 4.30 7.96
CA GLY A 199 -16.91 4.76 6.57
C GLY A 199 -17.36 3.64 5.62
N SER A 200 -17.78 4.01 4.42
CA SER A 200 -18.09 3.09 3.34
C SER A 200 -16.98 3.08 2.30
N PRO A 201 -16.15 2.02 2.21
CA PRO A 201 -15.08 1.99 1.21
C PRO A 201 -15.64 2.07 -0.23
N TYR A 202 -16.84 1.57 -0.47
CA TYR A 202 -17.52 1.66 -1.76
C TYR A 202 -17.83 3.12 -2.15
N GLU A 203 -18.34 3.90 -1.19
CA GLU A 203 -18.67 5.31 -1.40
C GLU A 203 -17.41 6.14 -1.59
N TYR A 204 -16.37 5.92 -0.78
CA TYR A 204 -15.13 6.67 -0.86
C TYR A 204 -14.33 6.39 -2.14
N LEU A 205 -14.28 5.13 -2.60
CA LEU A 205 -13.67 4.78 -3.89
C LEU A 205 -14.41 5.45 -5.05
N ALA A 206 -15.75 5.50 -5.00
CA ALA A 206 -16.57 6.15 -6.03
C ALA A 206 -16.48 7.69 -5.96
N LYS A 207 -16.40 8.26 -4.76
CA LYS A 207 -16.42 9.71 -4.54
C LYS A 207 -15.13 10.41 -4.98
N TYR A 208 -13.96 9.77 -4.78
CA TYR A 208 -12.65 10.37 -5.01
C TYR A 208 -11.73 9.54 -5.93
N PRO A 209 -12.20 9.00 -7.08
CA PRO A 209 -11.44 8.01 -7.85
C PRO A 209 -10.06 8.51 -8.31
N ALA A 210 -9.93 9.81 -8.63
CA ALA A 210 -8.69 10.40 -9.10
C ALA A 210 -7.65 10.68 -8.00
N ARG A 211 -8.04 10.52 -6.72
CA ARG A 211 -7.16 10.84 -5.58
C ARG A 211 -6.33 9.64 -5.13
N TYR A 212 -6.73 8.41 -5.48
CA TYR A 212 -6.06 7.21 -5.01
C TYR A 212 -4.90 6.78 -5.91
N TYR A 213 -3.78 6.37 -5.30
CA TYR A 213 -2.70 5.66 -5.98
C TYR A 213 -2.70 4.17 -5.63
N GLY A 214 -3.29 3.79 -4.50
CA GLY A 214 -3.30 2.42 -3.99
C GLY A 214 -4.48 2.11 -3.09
N VAL A 215 -4.65 0.82 -2.82
CA VAL A 215 -5.58 0.30 -1.82
C VAL A 215 -4.91 -0.76 -0.96
N HIS A 216 -5.21 -0.75 0.35
CA HIS A 216 -5.02 -1.91 1.19
C HIS A 216 -6.29 -2.76 1.17
N VAL A 217 -6.11 -4.00 0.74
CA VAL A 217 -7.16 -5.01 0.76
C VAL A 217 -7.08 -5.74 2.10
N LYS A 218 -7.90 -5.26 3.04
CA LYS A 218 -8.01 -5.74 4.41
C LYS A 218 -9.44 -6.12 4.65
N ASP A 219 -9.70 -7.40 4.92
CA ASP A 219 -11.06 -7.88 5.13
C ASP A 219 -11.46 -7.80 6.59
N LEU A 220 -12.74 -7.67 6.84
CA LEU A 220 -13.32 -7.58 8.18
C LEU A 220 -14.43 -8.62 8.34
N LYS A 221 -14.51 -9.15 9.56
CA LYS A 221 -15.63 -9.98 10.00
C LYS A 221 -16.02 -9.59 11.42
N PRO A 222 -17.30 -9.38 11.70
CA PRO A 222 -17.74 -9.00 13.03
C PRO A 222 -17.19 -9.94 14.11
N GLY A 223 -16.68 -9.35 15.19
CA GLY A 223 -16.14 -10.09 16.32
C GLY A 223 -14.75 -10.72 16.12
N LYS A 224 -14.11 -10.57 14.97
CA LYS A 224 -12.75 -11.07 14.69
C LYS A 224 -11.75 -9.95 14.56
N ALA A 225 -10.57 -10.12 15.17
CA ALA A 225 -9.47 -9.15 15.06
C ALA A 225 -8.78 -9.16 13.69
N ALA A 226 -8.79 -10.31 13.01
CA ALA A 226 -8.27 -10.46 11.66
C ALA A 226 -8.89 -11.67 10.97
N VAL A 227 -9.09 -11.56 9.66
CA VAL A 227 -9.48 -12.67 8.78
C VAL A 227 -8.70 -12.57 7.47
N PRO A 228 -8.51 -13.68 6.75
CA PRO A 228 -7.93 -13.62 5.40
C PRO A 228 -8.82 -12.78 4.47
N VAL A 229 -8.21 -12.07 3.52
CA VAL A 229 -8.93 -11.40 2.44
C VAL A 229 -9.81 -12.42 1.70
N GLY A 230 -11.06 -12.09 1.47
CA GLY A 230 -12.06 -12.98 0.88
C GLY A 230 -12.81 -13.87 1.88
N SER A 231 -12.51 -13.76 3.18
CA SER A 231 -13.17 -14.54 4.23
C SER A 231 -14.04 -13.71 5.17
N GLY A 232 -14.07 -12.40 4.96
CA GLY A 232 -14.93 -11.45 5.67
C GLY A 232 -16.20 -11.11 4.91
N ASP A 233 -16.74 -9.93 5.19
CA ASP A 233 -18.08 -9.52 4.74
C ASP A 233 -18.04 -8.52 3.55
N PHE A 234 -16.86 -8.21 2.99
CA PHE A 234 -16.80 -7.28 1.87
C PHE A 234 -17.22 -7.92 0.54
N ASP A 235 -17.98 -7.18 -0.26
CA ASP A 235 -18.18 -7.46 -1.68
C ASP A 235 -16.93 -7.08 -2.47
N TRP A 236 -15.97 -7.99 -2.56
CA TRP A 236 -14.71 -7.80 -3.27
C TRP A 236 -14.90 -7.54 -4.76
N LYS A 237 -15.95 -8.10 -5.37
CA LYS A 237 -16.27 -7.82 -6.78
C LYS A 237 -16.56 -6.34 -6.98
N ARG A 238 -17.37 -5.76 -6.11
CA ARG A 238 -17.70 -4.33 -6.14
C ARG A 238 -16.47 -3.46 -5.85
N ILE A 239 -15.64 -3.84 -4.86
CA ILE A 239 -14.41 -3.12 -4.54
C ILE A 239 -13.47 -3.12 -5.73
N PHE A 240 -13.16 -4.27 -6.33
CA PHE A 240 -12.24 -4.35 -7.47
C PHE A 240 -12.81 -3.68 -8.73
N THR A 241 -14.12 -3.68 -8.93
CA THR A 241 -14.75 -2.89 -10.00
C THR A 241 -14.46 -1.39 -9.84
N LEU A 242 -14.58 -0.86 -8.62
CA LEU A 242 -14.28 0.54 -8.31
C LEU A 242 -12.77 0.84 -8.42
N VAL A 243 -11.92 -0.06 -7.92
CA VAL A 243 -10.45 0.02 -8.05
C VAL A 243 -10.02 0.10 -9.51
N LYS A 244 -10.62 -0.75 -10.38
CA LYS A 244 -10.38 -0.73 -11.82
C LYS A 244 -10.85 0.57 -12.48
N ALA A 245 -12.06 1.02 -12.16
CA ALA A 245 -12.62 2.26 -12.67
C ALA A 245 -11.79 3.49 -12.27
N ALA A 246 -11.20 3.48 -11.08
CA ALA A 246 -10.29 4.52 -10.58
C ALA A 246 -8.85 4.39 -11.11
N ASN A 247 -8.55 3.38 -11.93
CA ASN A 247 -7.20 3.06 -12.44
C ASN A 247 -6.15 2.90 -11.32
N ILE A 248 -6.55 2.35 -10.18
CA ILE A 248 -5.65 2.06 -9.06
C ILE A 248 -4.87 0.79 -9.39
N ARG A 249 -3.53 0.85 -9.30
CA ARG A 249 -2.65 -0.26 -9.69
C ARG A 249 -1.84 -0.82 -8.54
N ASN A 250 -1.80 -0.16 -7.39
CA ASN A 250 -1.12 -0.62 -6.18
C ASN A 250 -2.15 -1.32 -5.29
N ILE A 251 -2.06 -2.66 -5.20
CA ILE A 251 -2.96 -3.52 -4.42
C ILE A 251 -2.12 -4.22 -3.36
N VAL A 252 -2.36 -3.91 -2.10
CA VAL A 252 -1.57 -4.39 -0.96
C VAL A 252 -2.48 -5.17 -0.02
N ALA A 253 -2.15 -6.42 0.25
CA ALA A 253 -2.84 -7.19 1.29
C ALA A 253 -2.40 -6.72 2.68
N GLU A 254 -3.35 -6.51 3.57
CA GLU A 254 -3.13 -6.28 4.98
C GLU A 254 -4.05 -7.18 5.79
N VAL A 255 -3.54 -7.81 6.84
CA VAL A 255 -4.32 -8.80 7.60
C VAL A 255 -4.74 -8.32 9.00
N GLY A 256 -4.22 -7.20 9.46
CA GLY A 256 -4.68 -6.49 10.67
C GLY A 256 -4.59 -7.27 11.97
N ALA A 257 -3.65 -8.20 12.08
CA ALA A 257 -3.61 -9.18 13.17
C ALA A 257 -3.34 -8.61 14.57
N TYR A 258 -2.91 -7.35 14.69
CA TYR A 258 -2.45 -6.80 15.97
C TYR A 258 -3.16 -5.54 16.43
N ALA A 259 -3.96 -4.93 15.57
CA ALA A 259 -4.28 -3.52 15.78
C ALA A 259 -5.27 -3.24 16.89
N VAL A 260 -6.22 -4.16 17.21
CA VAL A 260 -7.28 -3.79 18.13
C VAL A 260 -7.83 -5.00 18.89
N SER A 261 -7.78 -4.92 20.20
CA SER A 261 -8.47 -5.90 21.07
C SER A 261 -9.96 -5.59 21.21
N THR A 262 -10.42 -4.41 20.74
CA THR A 262 -11.83 -3.99 20.88
C THR A 262 -12.25 -3.13 19.70
N LEU A 263 -13.44 -3.37 19.17
CA LEU A 263 -14.14 -2.50 18.23
C LEU A 263 -15.33 -1.85 18.94
N GLN A 264 -15.36 -0.52 18.98
CA GLN A 264 -16.43 0.22 19.65
C GLN A 264 -16.71 -0.29 21.07
N GLY A 265 -15.66 -0.66 21.82
CA GLY A 265 -15.76 -1.21 23.16
C GLY A 265 -16.13 -2.69 23.26
N GLN A 266 -16.35 -3.39 22.13
CA GLN A 266 -16.59 -4.82 22.11
C GLN A 266 -15.29 -5.60 21.90
N PRO A 267 -14.97 -6.62 22.69
CA PRO A 267 -13.81 -7.46 22.51
C PRO A 267 -13.81 -8.15 21.15
N LEU A 268 -12.65 -8.18 20.48
CA LEU A 268 -12.47 -8.96 19.27
C LEU A 268 -11.78 -10.28 19.61
N ALA A 269 -12.30 -11.37 19.07
CA ALA A 269 -11.63 -12.66 19.17
C ALA A 269 -10.31 -12.62 18.40
N PRO A 270 -9.23 -13.26 18.92
CA PRO A 270 -7.98 -13.36 18.22
C PRO A 270 -8.17 -14.02 16.84
N PRO A 271 -7.23 -13.82 15.90
CA PRO A 271 -7.29 -14.49 14.61
C PRO A 271 -7.21 -16.01 14.78
N ASP A 272 -7.93 -16.75 13.92
CA ASP A 272 -7.92 -18.21 13.90
C ASP A 272 -6.63 -18.81 13.31
N TYR A 273 -5.78 -17.96 12.72
CA TYR A 273 -4.59 -18.35 11.96
C TYR A 273 -3.37 -17.52 12.38
N SER A 274 -2.17 -18.06 12.16
CA SER A 274 -0.93 -17.27 12.25
C SER A 274 -0.91 -16.19 11.15
N VAL A 275 -0.06 -15.16 11.32
CA VAL A 275 0.08 -14.07 10.34
C VAL A 275 0.47 -14.61 8.97
N LEU A 276 1.43 -15.53 8.90
CA LEU A 276 1.83 -16.17 7.65
C LEU A 276 0.67 -16.94 6.98
N GLU A 277 -0.15 -17.63 7.75
CA GLU A 277 -1.30 -18.35 7.20
C GLU A 277 -2.41 -17.38 6.75
N LEU A 278 -2.62 -16.26 7.45
CA LEU A 278 -3.52 -15.19 7.01
C LEU A 278 -3.09 -14.64 5.65
N TYR A 279 -1.79 -14.33 5.48
CA TYR A 279 -1.26 -13.87 4.20
C TYR A 279 -1.33 -14.93 3.11
N LYS A 280 -1.05 -16.20 3.43
CA LYS A 280 -1.19 -17.29 2.47
C LYS A 280 -2.59 -17.41 1.92
N ARG A 281 -3.60 -17.44 2.80
CA ARG A 281 -5.02 -17.53 2.41
C ARG A 281 -5.49 -16.30 1.65
N SER A 282 -5.03 -15.12 2.04
CA SER A 282 -5.28 -13.88 1.31
C SER A 282 -4.70 -13.92 -0.10
N ALA A 283 -3.46 -14.42 -0.25
CA ALA A 283 -2.84 -14.59 -1.55
C ALA A 283 -3.56 -15.63 -2.43
N ASP A 284 -4.03 -16.73 -1.82
CA ASP A 284 -4.79 -17.76 -2.54
C ASP A 284 -6.12 -17.19 -3.08
N PHE A 285 -6.83 -16.39 -2.29
CA PHE A 285 -8.01 -15.66 -2.74
C PHE A 285 -7.68 -14.67 -3.88
N LEU A 286 -6.65 -13.82 -3.70
CA LEU A 286 -6.26 -12.83 -4.68
C LEU A 286 -5.83 -13.45 -6.01
N LYS A 287 -5.13 -14.59 -5.99
CA LYS A 287 -4.75 -15.33 -7.20
C LYS A 287 -5.93 -15.96 -7.92
N ALA A 288 -6.91 -16.47 -7.16
CA ALA A 288 -8.12 -17.07 -7.73
C ALA A 288 -9.10 -16.03 -8.27
N TYR A 289 -8.94 -14.76 -7.89
CA TYR A 289 -9.86 -13.68 -8.29
C TYR A 289 -9.52 -13.16 -9.68
N SER A 290 -10.20 -13.70 -10.70
CA SER A 290 -9.95 -13.38 -12.12
C SER A 290 -11.00 -12.48 -12.77
N ASP A 291 -12.13 -12.20 -12.10
CA ASP A 291 -13.32 -11.63 -12.73
C ASP A 291 -13.63 -10.20 -12.25
N VAL A 292 -13.02 -9.21 -12.91
CA VAL A 292 -13.56 -7.84 -12.94
C VAL A 292 -13.54 -7.29 -14.36
#